data_ebc607673efc2039a456de1811f10566
#
_entry.id   ebc607673efc2039a456de1811f10566
#
_cell.length_a   1.000
_cell.length_b   1.000
_cell.length_c   1.000
_cell.angle_alpha   90.00
_cell.angle_beta   90.00
_cell.angle_gamma   90.00
#
_symmetry.space_group_name_H-M   'P 1'
#
loop_
_entity.id
_entity.type
_entity.pdbx_description
1 polymer ?
#
loop_
_entity_poly.entity_id
_entity_poly.type
_entity_poly.pdbx_seq_one_letter_code
_entity_poly.pdbx_strand_id
1 'polypeptide(L)'
;MNFPEPRAFQVKARELLREGVRAGHDKQMLMAPTGAGKTMTALWIAAGAIEKGARVIFVVDRTTLLLQTSETADSYGLSDHGIIQAQNWRMNLAKPLQIASVQTLARRQWPEVDLAIIDEAHTQYSSWVEFVQTTKAKVIGLSATPFSPGLGKLFTNLVNAATMAELTEQGILVPMRPFIAKKADMSGAATAGGEWTDKAAEERGLEIVGDVVSEWARHGEGRKTICFGATIRHCEELCKQFNEAGISAAVFTSNTSADEREMLLREYRKEDSHLRVLISVEALAKGFDVPDVGCVIDCRPLRKSLSTAIQMWGRGLRSSPNTGKRDCIILDHAGNLERFSEDFSDIFYNGLGELDSGEKFDKAIRRDDEKPPKGCPQCGAKPFAKRCVSCGFEVQTTPLVEHFPGELTEVRIGKKKLADDARHLYEQCVTYARANSRPEKQKMRAAFIYKDIMGQFPPRSFAFDTTPDVPITRAVMNQIRAKNIAYNKAREQVAA
;
A
#
# COMPACT_ATOMS: atom_id res chain seq x y z
N MET A 1 14.61 14.20 26.58
CA MET A 1 13.80 13.38 25.65
C MET A 1 14.47 12.04 25.47
N ASN A 2 13.70 10.95 25.49
CA ASN A 2 14.23 9.57 25.48
C ASN A 2 13.97 8.89 24.14
N PHE A 3 14.36 9.52 23.02
CA PHE A 3 14.25 8.88 21.73
C PHE A 3 15.22 7.70 21.61
N PRO A 4 14.79 6.58 21.02
CA PRO A 4 15.73 5.56 20.57
C PRO A 4 16.72 6.18 19.59
N GLU A 5 17.92 5.60 19.49
CA GLU A 5 18.91 6.06 18.51
C GLU A 5 18.31 6.04 17.10
N PRO A 6 18.33 7.19 16.39
CA PRO A 6 17.76 7.24 15.04
C PRO A 6 18.58 6.38 14.09
N ARG A 7 17.89 5.58 13.30
CA ARG A 7 18.51 4.78 12.24
C ARG A 7 19.09 5.66 11.14
N ALA A 8 20.11 5.19 10.43
CA ALA A 8 20.79 5.97 9.39
C ALA A 8 19.84 6.60 8.37
N PHE A 9 18.83 5.85 7.90
CA PHE A 9 17.85 6.37 6.95
C PHE A 9 16.94 7.47 7.55
N GLN A 10 16.68 7.44 8.86
CA GLN A 10 15.89 8.48 9.54
C GLN A 10 16.68 9.78 9.67
N VAL A 11 17.99 9.66 9.94
CA VAL A 11 18.92 10.80 9.91
C VAL A 11 18.96 11.40 8.50
N LYS A 12 19.15 10.56 7.47
CA LYS A 12 19.12 10.96 6.07
C LYS A 12 17.80 11.64 5.69
N ALA A 13 16.65 11.09 6.11
CA ALA A 13 15.33 11.69 5.87
C ALA A 13 15.25 13.11 6.42
N ARG A 14 15.70 13.32 7.66
CA ARG A 14 15.68 14.64 8.29
C ARG A 14 16.59 15.64 7.57
N GLU A 15 17.78 15.22 7.15
CA GLU A 15 18.69 16.11 6.43
C GLU A 15 18.13 16.47 5.04
N LEU A 16 17.60 15.51 4.29
CA LEU A 16 16.97 15.77 2.98
C LEU A 16 15.75 16.71 3.09
N LEU A 17 14.94 16.57 4.15
CA LEU A 17 13.85 17.51 4.42
C LEU A 17 14.37 18.92 4.72
N ARG A 18 15.48 19.06 5.47
CA ARG A 18 16.12 20.35 5.75
C ARG A 18 16.71 20.97 4.49
N GLU A 19 17.34 20.17 3.64
CA GLU A 19 17.84 20.60 2.34
C GLU A 19 16.70 21.12 1.45
N GLY A 20 15.58 20.39 1.41
CA GLY A 20 14.38 20.82 0.72
C GLY A 20 13.86 22.17 1.21
N VAL A 21 13.83 22.40 2.54
CA VAL A 21 13.45 23.72 3.11
C VAL A 21 14.43 24.81 2.67
N ARG A 22 15.74 24.53 2.67
CA ARG A 22 16.75 25.51 2.18
C ARG A 22 16.61 25.83 0.71
N ALA A 23 16.13 24.85 -0.07
CA ALA A 23 15.81 25.00 -1.50
C ALA A 23 14.46 25.68 -1.77
N GLY A 24 13.70 26.06 -0.73
CA GLY A 24 12.41 26.74 -0.86
C GLY A 24 11.20 25.83 -0.89
N HIS A 25 11.35 24.54 -0.59
CA HIS A 25 10.24 23.59 -0.52
C HIS A 25 9.63 23.57 0.90
N ASP A 26 8.62 24.40 1.12
CA ASP A 26 7.92 24.46 2.41
C ASP A 26 6.92 23.32 2.61
N LYS A 27 6.52 22.64 1.52
CA LYS A 27 5.55 21.53 1.53
C LYS A 27 6.20 20.31 0.89
N GLN A 28 6.56 19.31 1.73
CA GLN A 28 7.35 18.17 1.29
C GLN A 28 6.67 16.85 1.66
N MET A 29 6.78 15.85 0.81
CA MET A 29 6.32 14.48 1.07
C MET A 29 7.51 13.62 1.47
N LEU A 30 7.44 12.98 2.64
CA LEU A 30 8.38 11.95 3.05
C LEU A 30 7.79 10.57 2.73
N MET A 31 8.38 9.90 1.77
CA MET A 31 8.09 8.49 1.50
C MET A 31 8.96 7.62 2.40
N ALA A 32 8.32 6.81 3.22
CA ALA A 32 9.01 5.82 4.06
C ALA A 32 8.20 4.52 4.09
N PRO A 33 8.83 3.36 3.79
CA PRO A 33 8.14 2.07 3.74
C PRO A 33 7.35 1.74 5.00
N THR A 34 6.32 0.91 4.85
CA THR A 34 5.56 0.39 6.00
C THR A 34 6.51 -0.38 6.92
N GLY A 35 6.47 -0.09 8.22
CA GLY A 35 7.38 -0.73 9.18
C GLY A 35 8.73 -0.02 9.38
N ALA A 36 9.06 0.98 8.58
CA ALA A 36 10.30 1.75 8.72
C ALA A 36 10.36 2.64 9.99
N GLY A 37 9.24 2.89 10.67
CA GLY A 37 9.18 3.75 11.85
C GLY A 37 8.88 5.21 11.52
N LYS A 38 7.95 5.46 10.60
CA LYS A 38 7.47 6.81 10.21
C LYS A 38 7.10 7.69 11.40
N THR A 39 6.30 7.15 12.33
CA THR A 39 5.82 7.89 13.51
C THR A 39 6.99 8.35 14.39
N MET A 40 7.97 7.47 14.65
CA MET A 40 9.18 7.82 15.41
C MET A 40 9.97 8.92 14.70
N THR A 41 10.20 8.79 13.39
CA THR A 41 10.90 9.81 12.58
C THR A 41 10.19 11.15 12.67
N ALA A 42 8.86 11.16 12.54
CA ALA A 42 8.05 12.37 12.59
C ALA A 42 8.06 13.03 13.97
N LEU A 43 7.92 12.26 15.06
CA LEU A 43 8.00 12.78 16.42
C LEU A 43 9.42 13.33 16.74
N TRP A 44 10.46 12.69 16.22
CA TRP A 44 11.84 13.19 16.36
C TRP A 44 12.06 14.51 15.61
N ILE A 45 11.46 14.67 14.42
CA ILE A 45 11.47 15.96 13.70
C ILE A 45 10.67 17.01 14.47
N ALA A 46 9.48 16.64 14.99
CA ALA A 46 8.66 17.53 15.81
C ALA A 46 9.40 18.01 17.07
N ALA A 47 10.07 17.10 17.79
CA ALA A 47 10.87 17.42 18.95
C ALA A 47 11.95 18.47 18.64
N GLY A 48 12.71 18.27 17.58
CA GLY A 48 13.74 19.21 17.16
C GLY A 48 13.20 20.56 16.66
N ALA A 49 11.94 20.64 16.23
CA ALA A 49 11.26 21.90 15.93
C ALA A 49 10.81 22.60 17.21
N ILE A 50 10.23 21.86 18.17
CA ILE A 50 9.77 22.37 19.46
C ILE A 50 10.94 22.93 20.28
N GLU A 51 12.10 22.26 20.29
CA GLU A 51 13.33 22.76 20.92
C GLU A 51 13.76 24.14 20.41
N LYS A 52 13.34 24.50 19.20
CA LYS A 52 13.58 25.81 18.58
C LYS A 52 12.41 26.79 18.76
N GLY A 53 11.45 26.45 19.61
CA GLY A 53 10.28 27.26 19.91
C GLY A 53 9.13 27.16 18.90
N ALA A 54 9.15 26.18 17.97
CA ALA A 54 8.09 26.00 16.99
C ALA A 54 6.85 25.32 17.60
N ARG A 55 5.67 25.71 17.15
CA ARG A 55 4.39 25.04 17.41
C ARG A 55 4.17 24.00 16.34
N VAL A 56 3.92 22.76 16.75
CA VAL A 56 3.80 21.61 15.84
C VAL A 56 2.42 20.97 15.94
N ILE A 57 1.82 20.63 14.80
CA ILE A 57 0.64 19.77 14.76
C ILE A 57 0.99 18.46 14.03
N PHE A 58 0.58 17.33 14.64
CA PHE A 58 0.64 15.99 14.06
C PHE A 58 -0.76 15.49 13.79
N VAL A 59 -1.12 15.31 12.52
CA VAL A 59 -2.47 14.98 12.07
C VAL A 59 -2.57 13.53 11.66
N VAL A 60 -3.56 12.82 12.19
CA VAL A 60 -3.85 11.41 11.89
C VAL A 60 -5.30 11.22 11.46
N ASP A 61 -5.55 10.16 10.68
CA ASP A 61 -6.88 9.87 10.12
C ASP A 61 -7.75 8.94 10.98
N ARG A 62 -7.19 8.31 12.03
CA ARG A 62 -7.91 7.34 12.86
C ARG A 62 -7.68 7.57 14.34
N THR A 63 -8.72 7.35 15.14
CA THR A 63 -8.67 7.46 16.60
C THR A 63 -7.63 6.53 17.23
N THR A 64 -7.50 5.31 16.73
CA THR A 64 -6.49 4.36 17.21
C THR A 64 -5.07 4.85 16.97
N LEU A 65 -4.80 5.44 15.81
CA LEU A 65 -3.50 6.05 15.50
C LEU A 65 -3.22 7.26 16.37
N LEU A 66 -4.24 8.06 16.68
CA LEU A 66 -4.10 9.23 17.56
C LEU A 66 -3.65 8.81 18.96
N LEU A 67 -4.29 7.80 19.56
CA LEU A 67 -3.92 7.28 20.88
C LEU A 67 -2.51 6.68 20.86
N GLN A 68 -2.20 5.84 19.86
CA GLN A 68 -0.86 5.26 19.70
C GLN A 68 0.23 6.32 19.53
N THR A 69 -0.05 7.37 18.76
CA THR A 69 0.90 8.49 18.57
C THR A 69 1.10 9.25 19.88
N SER A 70 0.04 9.46 20.66
CA SER A 70 0.11 10.10 21.98
C SER A 70 0.92 9.26 22.96
N GLU A 71 0.67 7.98 23.08
CA GLU A 71 1.43 7.04 23.91
C GLU A 71 2.91 6.97 23.49
N THR A 72 3.17 6.95 22.20
CA THR A 72 4.54 6.98 21.66
C THR A 72 5.23 8.28 21.98
N ALA A 73 4.54 9.43 21.87
CA ALA A 73 5.07 10.73 22.25
C ALA A 73 5.41 10.78 23.75
N ASP A 74 4.53 10.26 24.60
CA ASP A 74 4.78 10.15 26.05
C ASP A 74 6.03 9.30 26.33
N SER A 75 6.18 8.15 25.68
CA SER A 75 7.31 7.24 25.88
C SER A 75 8.65 7.87 25.47
N TYR A 76 8.64 8.80 24.51
CA TYR A 76 9.83 9.53 24.05
C TYR A 76 10.10 10.82 24.83
N GLY A 77 9.29 11.10 25.85
CA GLY A 77 9.43 12.30 26.68
C GLY A 77 8.86 13.57 26.07
N LEU A 78 7.95 13.44 25.09
CA LEU A 78 7.12 14.51 24.54
C LEU A 78 5.74 14.55 25.24
N SER A 79 5.72 14.38 26.57
CA SER A 79 4.47 14.30 27.34
C SER A 79 3.72 15.63 27.44
N ASP A 80 4.39 16.76 27.14
CA ASP A 80 3.78 18.09 27.11
C ASP A 80 3.10 18.35 25.75
N HIS A 81 2.06 17.54 25.44
CA HIS A 81 1.28 17.69 24.21
C HIS A 81 -0.23 17.79 24.48
N GLY A 82 -0.93 18.47 23.57
CA GLY A 82 -2.38 18.54 23.51
C GLY A 82 -2.96 17.51 22.52
N ILE A 83 -4.22 17.10 22.74
CA ILE A 83 -4.95 16.23 21.83
C ILE A 83 -6.19 16.96 21.30
N ILE A 84 -6.27 17.10 19.97
CA ILE A 84 -7.44 17.69 19.30
C ILE A 84 -8.34 16.56 18.76
N GLN A 85 -9.20 16.03 19.63
CA GLN A 85 -10.17 14.99 19.30
C GLN A 85 -11.41 15.15 20.18
N ALA A 86 -12.57 15.36 19.58
CA ALA A 86 -13.85 15.49 20.29
C ALA A 86 -13.71 16.28 21.62
N GLN A 87 -14.01 15.66 22.76
CA GLN A 87 -13.84 16.21 24.10
C GLN A 87 -12.74 15.50 24.88
N ASN A 88 -11.58 15.26 24.24
CA ASN A 88 -10.46 14.59 24.87
C ASN A 88 -9.97 15.40 26.10
N TRP A 89 -9.69 14.70 27.20
CA TRP A 89 -9.23 15.32 28.46
C TRP A 89 -7.86 16.04 28.35
N ARG A 90 -7.04 15.64 27.37
CA ARG A 90 -5.76 16.31 27.06
C ARG A 90 -5.90 17.52 26.13
N MET A 91 -7.11 17.95 25.81
CA MET A 91 -7.32 19.08 24.91
C MET A 91 -6.78 20.39 25.53
N ASN A 92 -5.64 20.86 25.01
CA ASN A 92 -5.01 22.10 25.42
C ASN A 92 -4.20 22.70 24.25
N LEU A 93 -4.74 23.73 23.63
CA LEU A 93 -4.15 24.37 22.43
C LEU A 93 -2.87 25.18 22.75
N ALA A 94 -2.55 25.44 24.04
CA ALA A 94 -1.33 26.13 24.43
C ALA A 94 -0.09 25.22 24.41
N LYS A 95 -0.27 23.90 24.27
CA LYS A 95 0.85 22.95 24.22
C LYS A 95 1.62 23.05 22.89
N PRO A 96 2.96 22.92 22.93
CA PRO A 96 3.80 23.08 21.74
C PRO A 96 3.58 22.00 20.67
N LEU A 97 3.17 20.79 21.08
CA LEU A 97 2.75 19.70 20.19
C LEU A 97 1.25 19.49 20.32
N GLN A 98 0.56 19.47 19.18
CA GLN A 98 -0.84 19.07 19.07
C GLN A 98 -0.92 17.77 18.29
N ILE A 99 -1.55 16.73 18.83
CA ILE A 99 -1.88 15.50 18.09
C ILE A 99 -3.36 15.56 17.75
N ALA A 100 -3.70 15.57 16.47
CA ALA A 100 -5.03 15.92 16.01
C ALA A 100 -5.65 14.87 15.11
N SER A 101 -6.96 14.64 15.29
CA SER A 101 -7.77 13.83 14.36
C SER A 101 -8.23 14.71 13.20
N VAL A 102 -8.06 14.21 11.96
CA VAL A 102 -8.51 14.90 10.75
C VAL A 102 -10.02 15.20 10.80
N GLN A 103 -10.84 14.27 11.32
CA GLN A 103 -12.30 14.45 11.43
C GLN A 103 -12.69 15.57 12.40
N THR A 104 -11.89 15.80 13.43
CA THR A 104 -12.12 16.91 14.36
C THR A 104 -11.68 18.23 13.75
N LEU A 105 -10.54 18.24 13.03
CA LEU A 105 -10.07 19.44 12.33
C LEU A 105 -10.99 19.87 11.17
N ALA A 106 -11.70 18.93 10.55
CA ALA A 106 -12.73 19.25 9.53
C ALA A 106 -13.89 20.09 10.07
N ARG A 107 -14.10 20.11 11.41
CA ARG A 107 -15.20 20.81 12.08
C ARG A 107 -14.74 21.96 12.98
N ARG A 108 -13.45 22.24 13.00
CA ARG A 108 -12.85 23.27 13.86
C ARG A 108 -11.85 24.11 13.09
N GLN A 109 -11.60 25.29 13.56
CA GLN A 109 -10.51 26.12 13.08
C GLN A 109 -9.18 25.43 13.43
N TRP A 110 -8.27 25.36 12.45
CA TRP A 110 -6.92 24.86 12.66
C TRP A 110 -6.15 25.81 13.59
N PRO A 111 -5.38 25.28 14.55
CA PRO A 111 -4.51 26.11 15.37
C PRO A 111 -3.42 26.74 14.51
N GLU A 112 -2.92 27.88 14.92
CA GLU A 112 -1.70 28.46 14.33
C GLU A 112 -0.50 27.60 14.69
N VAL A 113 0.24 27.14 13.67
CA VAL A 113 1.41 26.27 13.79
C VAL A 113 2.51 26.70 12.85
N ASP A 114 3.75 26.34 13.19
CA ASP A 114 4.94 26.60 12.38
C ASP A 114 5.31 25.36 11.54
N LEU A 115 4.92 24.16 12.01
CA LEU A 115 5.12 22.89 11.33
C LEU A 115 3.86 22.01 11.45
N ALA A 116 3.37 21.53 10.31
CA ALA A 116 2.32 20.50 10.25
C ALA A 116 2.90 19.20 9.71
N ILE A 117 2.63 18.10 10.40
CA ILE A 117 2.98 16.73 9.96
C ILE A 117 1.68 15.98 9.73
N ILE A 118 1.47 15.46 8.52
CA ILE A 118 0.23 14.79 8.12
C ILE A 118 0.54 13.33 7.83
N ASP A 119 0.07 12.44 8.69
CA ASP A 119 0.27 11.00 8.51
C ASP A 119 -0.71 10.44 7.48
N GLU A 120 -0.26 9.41 6.75
CA GLU A 120 -0.97 8.78 5.64
C GLU A 120 -1.52 9.80 4.62
N ALA A 121 -0.70 10.80 4.27
CA ALA A 121 -1.07 11.93 3.41
C ALA A 121 -1.48 11.54 1.98
N HIS A 122 -1.31 10.27 1.57
CA HIS A 122 -1.89 9.74 0.35
C HIS A 122 -3.43 9.68 0.41
N THR A 123 -4.04 9.68 1.61
CA THR A 123 -5.49 9.80 1.78
C THR A 123 -5.85 11.28 1.90
N GLN A 124 -6.32 11.88 0.80
CA GLN A 124 -6.59 13.30 0.72
C GLN A 124 -7.97 13.64 1.31
N TYR A 125 -7.97 14.21 2.53
CA TYR A 125 -9.15 14.79 3.16
C TYR A 125 -9.24 16.28 2.84
N SER A 126 -10.43 16.78 2.50
CA SER A 126 -10.65 18.18 2.12
C SER A 126 -10.10 19.16 3.15
N SER A 127 -10.32 18.87 4.44
CA SER A 127 -9.90 19.74 5.56
C SER A 127 -8.39 20.00 5.59
N TRP A 128 -7.56 18.97 5.44
CA TRP A 128 -6.12 19.21 5.45
C TRP A 128 -5.58 19.66 4.08
N VAL A 129 -6.25 19.29 2.97
CA VAL A 129 -5.91 19.79 1.63
C VAL A 129 -6.05 21.30 1.58
N GLU A 130 -7.18 21.86 2.05
CA GLU A 130 -7.41 23.30 2.15
C GLU A 130 -6.38 23.99 3.05
N PHE A 131 -6.09 23.39 4.20
CA PHE A 131 -5.04 23.90 5.09
C PHE A 131 -3.69 23.95 4.40
N VAL A 132 -3.26 22.87 3.73
CA VAL A 132 -1.97 22.83 3.01
C VAL A 132 -1.91 23.88 1.91
N GLN A 133 -3.00 24.13 1.19
CA GLN A 133 -3.05 25.13 0.13
C GLN A 133 -2.89 26.57 0.64
N THR A 134 -3.41 26.87 1.83
CA THR A 134 -3.52 28.23 2.36
C THR A 134 -2.46 28.57 3.42
N THR A 135 -1.91 27.57 4.11
CA THR A 135 -0.99 27.79 5.23
C THR A 135 0.38 28.32 4.81
N LYS A 136 0.97 29.15 5.66
CA LYS A 136 2.39 29.54 5.61
C LYS A 136 3.29 28.63 6.43
N ALA A 137 2.71 27.71 7.21
CA ALA A 137 3.47 26.72 7.97
C ALA A 137 4.24 25.78 7.02
N LYS A 138 5.34 25.25 7.49
CA LYS A 138 6.00 24.13 6.79
C LYS A 138 5.14 22.87 6.94
N VAL A 139 5.05 22.08 5.87
CA VAL A 139 4.23 20.88 5.88
C VAL A 139 5.07 19.68 5.46
N ILE A 140 4.98 18.60 6.26
CA ILE A 140 5.55 17.29 5.94
C ILE A 140 4.40 16.29 5.84
N GLY A 141 4.11 15.82 4.63
CA GLY A 141 3.25 14.66 4.42
C GLY A 141 4.05 13.38 4.61
N LEU A 142 3.51 12.41 5.34
CA LEU A 142 4.10 11.08 5.50
C LEU A 142 3.27 10.06 4.73
N SER A 143 3.92 9.20 3.97
CA SER A 143 3.26 8.08 3.33
C SER A 143 4.25 6.96 3.02
N ALA A 144 3.80 5.70 3.09
CA ALA A 144 4.55 4.59 2.50
C ALA A 144 4.30 4.48 0.99
N THR A 145 3.19 5.01 0.54
CA THR A 145 2.67 4.84 -0.82
C THR A 145 2.04 6.16 -1.30
N PRO A 146 2.85 7.19 -1.58
CA PRO A 146 2.34 8.49 -1.99
C PRO A 146 1.92 8.48 -3.47
N PHE A 147 0.99 7.58 -3.84
CA PHE A 147 0.60 7.31 -5.22
C PHE A 147 -0.70 8.00 -5.64
N SER A 148 -1.41 8.62 -4.70
CA SER A 148 -2.70 9.23 -4.99
C SER A 148 -2.57 10.45 -5.91
N PRO A 149 -3.43 10.58 -6.93
CA PRO A 149 -3.40 11.68 -7.87
C PRO A 149 -3.51 13.06 -7.20
N GLY A 150 -2.77 14.02 -7.70
CA GLY A 150 -2.80 15.41 -7.25
C GLY A 150 -1.87 15.73 -6.08
N LEU A 151 -1.11 14.78 -5.55
CA LEU A 151 -0.14 15.03 -4.48
C LEU A 151 0.97 15.99 -4.91
N GLY A 152 1.43 15.93 -6.17
CA GLY A 152 2.44 16.86 -6.72
C GLY A 152 1.96 18.32 -6.79
N LYS A 153 0.64 18.56 -6.74
CA LYS A 153 0.07 19.91 -6.63
C LYS A 153 0.09 20.47 -5.19
N LEU A 154 0.19 19.59 -4.21
CA LEU A 154 0.19 19.95 -2.77
C LEU A 154 1.59 19.98 -2.20
N PHE A 155 2.45 19.05 -2.62
CA PHE A 155 3.82 18.90 -2.14
C PHE A 155 4.80 19.12 -3.28
N THR A 156 5.72 20.06 -3.10
CA THR A 156 6.68 20.48 -4.13
C THR A 156 7.99 19.69 -4.11
N ASN A 157 8.17 18.81 -3.13
CA ASN A 157 9.35 17.96 -2.98
C ASN A 157 8.95 16.57 -2.48
N LEU A 158 9.59 15.53 -3.02
CA LEU A 158 9.49 14.15 -2.55
C LEU A 158 10.83 13.73 -1.95
N VAL A 159 10.81 13.36 -0.67
CA VAL A 159 11.97 12.80 0.02
C VAL A 159 11.79 11.29 0.12
N ASN A 160 12.65 10.56 -0.59
CA ASN A 160 12.76 9.10 -0.53
C ASN A 160 14.09 8.74 0.16
N ALA A 161 14.05 8.55 1.47
CA ALA A 161 15.26 8.37 2.27
C ALA A 161 15.82 6.96 2.21
N ALA A 162 14.97 5.96 2.02
CA ALA A 162 15.35 4.55 1.84
C ALA A 162 14.26 3.78 1.10
N THR A 163 14.67 2.82 0.28
CA THR A 163 13.80 1.87 -0.40
C THR A 163 13.46 0.68 0.51
N MET A 164 12.47 -0.13 0.11
CA MET A 164 12.15 -1.37 0.83
C MET A 164 13.33 -2.35 0.76
N ALA A 165 14.03 -2.41 -0.38
CA ALA A 165 15.21 -3.25 -0.59
C ALA A 165 16.33 -2.89 0.38
N GLU A 166 16.71 -1.61 0.45
CA GLU A 166 17.75 -1.13 1.38
C GLU A 166 17.40 -1.41 2.84
N LEU A 167 16.14 -1.23 3.24
CA LEU A 167 15.70 -1.52 4.61
C LEU A 167 15.69 -3.02 4.91
N THR A 168 15.46 -3.85 3.91
CA THR A 168 15.54 -5.31 4.04
C THR A 168 16.99 -5.76 4.18
N GLU A 169 17.91 -5.21 3.38
CA GLU A 169 19.35 -5.45 3.49
C GLU A 169 19.93 -5.05 4.85
N GLN A 170 19.38 -3.96 5.43
CA GLN A 170 19.76 -3.48 6.77
C GLN A 170 19.08 -4.25 7.92
N GLY A 171 18.22 -5.24 7.64
CA GLY A 171 17.48 -6.00 8.66
C GLY A 171 16.39 -5.21 9.41
N ILE A 172 16.03 -4.01 8.92
CA ILE A 172 14.94 -3.20 9.46
C ILE A 172 13.60 -3.77 9.02
N LEU A 173 13.54 -4.28 7.78
CA LEU A 173 12.48 -5.14 7.28
C LEU A 173 13.01 -6.56 7.11
N VAL A 174 12.11 -7.54 7.13
CA VAL A 174 12.46 -8.92 6.80
C VAL A 174 12.16 -9.24 5.33
N PRO A 175 12.89 -10.20 4.71
CA PRO A 175 12.61 -10.65 3.37
C PRO A 175 11.19 -11.20 3.21
N MET A 176 10.59 -10.95 2.05
CA MET A 176 9.31 -11.52 1.65
C MET A 176 9.52 -12.90 1.00
N ARG A 177 8.73 -13.90 1.42
CA ARG A 177 8.60 -15.22 0.78
C ARG A 177 7.20 -15.36 0.18
N PRO A 178 7.01 -14.98 -1.08
CA PRO A 178 5.70 -15.01 -1.71
C PRO A 178 5.38 -16.40 -2.30
N PHE A 179 4.13 -16.81 -2.06
CA PHE A 179 3.48 -17.96 -2.68
C PHE A 179 2.29 -17.42 -3.46
N ILE A 180 2.21 -17.68 -4.75
CA ILE A 180 1.15 -17.19 -5.62
C ILE A 180 0.39 -18.33 -6.28
N ALA A 181 -0.91 -18.11 -6.50
CA ALA A 181 -1.73 -18.95 -7.34
C ALA A 181 -1.44 -18.70 -8.83
N LYS A 182 -1.66 -19.72 -9.67
CA LYS A 182 -1.71 -19.50 -11.11
C LYS A 182 -2.91 -18.62 -11.47
N LYS A 183 -2.68 -17.67 -12.37
CA LYS A 183 -3.55 -16.57 -12.77
C LYS A 183 -4.99 -16.95 -13.06
N ALA A 184 -5.96 -16.27 -12.42
CA ALA A 184 -7.34 -16.20 -12.87
C ALA A 184 -7.49 -15.18 -14.02
N ASP A 185 -8.22 -15.52 -15.08
CA ASP A 185 -8.49 -14.60 -16.18
C ASP A 185 -9.62 -13.62 -15.83
N MET A 186 -9.26 -12.41 -15.47
CA MET A 186 -10.17 -11.30 -15.17
C MET A 186 -10.44 -10.42 -16.40
N SER A 187 -10.16 -10.87 -17.61
CA SER A 187 -10.38 -10.10 -18.83
C SER A 187 -11.87 -9.78 -19.02
N GLY A 188 -12.19 -8.47 -19.14
CA GLY A 188 -13.55 -7.98 -19.38
C GLY A 188 -14.46 -7.89 -18.14
N ALA A 189 -13.97 -8.01 -16.91
CA ALA A 189 -14.75 -7.79 -15.69
C ALA A 189 -15.18 -6.32 -15.52
N ALA A 190 -16.44 -6.07 -15.10
CA ALA A 190 -17.00 -4.73 -14.94
C ALA A 190 -16.32 -3.97 -13.79
N THR A 191 -16.12 -2.66 -13.99
CA THR A 191 -15.36 -1.81 -13.07
C THR A 191 -16.10 -0.53 -12.72
N ALA A 192 -15.99 -0.08 -11.46
CA ALA A 192 -16.44 1.22 -10.99
C ALA A 192 -15.35 1.91 -10.18
N GLY A 193 -15.12 3.20 -10.45
CA GLY A 193 -14.08 3.98 -9.74
C GLY A 193 -12.66 3.42 -9.90
N GLY A 194 -12.41 2.64 -10.95
CA GLY A 194 -11.10 2.05 -11.22
C GLY A 194 -10.87 0.67 -10.58
N GLU A 195 -11.72 0.20 -9.67
CA GLU A 195 -11.72 -1.14 -9.11
C GLU A 195 -12.83 -2.00 -9.72
N TRP A 196 -12.74 -3.34 -9.59
CA TRP A 196 -13.84 -4.21 -9.93
C TRP A 196 -15.06 -3.91 -9.05
N THR A 197 -16.25 -3.90 -9.65
CA THR A 197 -17.47 -3.77 -8.85
C THR A 197 -17.66 -5.03 -8.02
N ASP A 198 -18.25 -4.88 -6.82
CA ASP A 198 -18.63 -6.02 -5.98
C ASP A 198 -19.48 -7.03 -6.81
N LYS A 199 -20.33 -6.54 -7.70
CA LYS A 199 -21.15 -7.35 -8.58
C LYS A 199 -20.36 -8.06 -9.71
N ALA A 200 -19.33 -7.41 -10.27
CA ALA A 200 -18.48 -8.08 -11.28
C ALA A 200 -17.51 -9.05 -10.63
N ALA A 201 -17.14 -8.75 -9.38
CA ALA A 201 -16.44 -9.66 -8.51
C ALA A 201 -17.30 -10.87 -8.14
N GLU A 202 -18.64 -10.70 -7.98
CA GLU A 202 -19.61 -11.76 -7.80
C GLU A 202 -19.84 -12.60 -9.06
N GLU A 203 -20.11 -11.94 -10.22
CA GLU A 203 -20.56 -12.61 -11.46
C GLU A 203 -19.44 -13.38 -12.18
N ARG A 204 -18.17 -13.05 -11.93
CA ARG A 204 -17.00 -13.72 -12.53
C ARG A 204 -16.17 -14.50 -11.54
N GLY A 205 -16.70 -14.71 -10.33
CA GLY A 205 -15.98 -15.31 -9.23
C GLY A 205 -14.67 -14.57 -9.02
N LEU A 206 -14.56 -13.71 -8.01
CA LEU A 206 -13.26 -13.37 -7.47
C LEU A 206 -12.67 -14.69 -6.99
N GLU A 207 -12.01 -15.35 -7.92
CA GLU A 207 -11.43 -16.67 -7.75
C GLU A 207 -10.37 -16.58 -6.70
N ILE A 208 -10.73 -16.94 -5.48
CA ILE A 208 -9.75 -17.27 -4.47
C ILE A 208 -9.26 -18.65 -4.83
N VAL A 209 -8.06 -18.71 -5.34
CA VAL A 209 -7.45 -19.95 -5.78
C VAL A 209 -6.90 -20.72 -4.59
N GLY A 210 -7.29 -21.98 -4.51
CA GLY A 210 -6.89 -22.88 -3.44
C GLY A 210 -7.73 -22.78 -2.18
N ASP A 211 -7.65 -23.80 -1.37
CA ASP A 211 -8.20 -23.82 -0.02
C ASP A 211 -7.27 -23.02 0.91
N VAL A 212 -7.76 -21.87 1.40
CA VAL A 212 -6.95 -20.93 2.20
C VAL A 212 -6.40 -21.58 3.46
N VAL A 213 -7.21 -22.42 4.11
CA VAL A 213 -6.80 -23.11 5.36
C VAL A 213 -5.76 -24.18 5.07
N SER A 214 -5.98 -25.00 4.03
CA SER A 214 -5.04 -26.05 3.62
C SER A 214 -3.70 -25.47 3.14
N GLU A 215 -3.72 -24.37 2.38
CA GLU A 215 -2.49 -23.71 1.93
C GLU A 215 -1.75 -23.03 3.09
N TRP A 216 -2.49 -22.46 4.06
CA TRP A 216 -1.86 -21.95 5.27
C TRP A 216 -1.26 -23.09 6.13
N ALA A 217 -1.94 -24.23 6.26
CA ALA A 217 -1.39 -25.39 6.96
C ALA A 217 -0.12 -25.93 6.30
N ARG A 218 -0.06 -25.87 4.96
CA ARG A 218 1.08 -26.33 4.16
C ARG A 218 2.27 -25.37 4.22
N HIS A 219 2.03 -24.08 4.09
CA HIS A 219 3.05 -23.05 3.86
C HIS A 219 3.20 -22.02 4.97
N GLY A 220 2.19 -21.81 5.79
CA GLY A 220 2.16 -20.77 6.84
C GLY A 220 3.04 -21.07 8.06
N GLU A 221 3.58 -22.30 8.16
CA GLU A 221 4.53 -22.73 9.21
C GLU A 221 3.99 -22.46 10.64
N GLY A 222 2.66 -22.44 10.84
CA GLY A 222 2.01 -22.14 12.13
C GLY A 222 2.28 -20.72 12.66
N ARG A 223 2.76 -19.82 11.80
CA ARG A 223 3.13 -18.45 12.17
C ARG A 223 1.92 -17.60 12.52
N LYS A 224 2.13 -16.60 13.37
CA LYS A 224 1.15 -15.55 13.61
C LYS A 224 0.80 -14.86 12.30
N THR A 225 -0.50 -14.80 11.96
CA THR A 225 -0.98 -14.52 10.60
C THR A 225 -2.03 -13.41 10.59
N ILE A 226 -1.91 -12.48 9.63
CA ILE A 226 -2.99 -11.58 9.25
C ILE A 226 -3.59 -12.09 7.94
N CYS A 227 -4.91 -12.22 7.88
CA CYS A 227 -5.64 -12.57 6.69
C CYS A 227 -6.51 -11.39 6.21
N PHE A 228 -6.38 -10.99 4.96
CA PHE A 228 -7.19 -9.96 4.35
C PHE A 228 -8.26 -10.57 3.46
N GLY A 229 -9.51 -10.52 3.90
CA GLY A 229 -10.66 -11.00 3.14
C GLY A 229 -11.26 -9.93 2.24
N ALA A 230 -11.99 -10.33 1.21
CA ALA A 230 -12.63 -9.43 0.25
C ALA A 230 -13.78 -8.61 0.88
N THR A 231 -14.59 -9.24 1.71
CA THR A 231 -15.77 -8.66 2.40
C THR A 231 -15.83 -9.10 3.85
N ILE A 232 -16.66 -8.45 4.67
CA ILE A 232 -16.88 -8.85 6.08
C ILE A 232 -17.39 -10.30 6.14
N ARG A 233 -18.35 -10.66 5.28
CA ARG A 233 -18.90 -12.02 5.21
C ARG A 233 -17.82 -13.04 4.85
N HIS A 234 -16.96 -12.71 3.89
CA HIS A 234 -15.82 -13.57 3.53
C HIS A 234 -14.86 -13.73 4.72
N CYS A 235 -14.59 -12.67 5.49
CA CYS A 235 -13.80 -12.76 6.71
C CYS A 235 -14.44 -13.68 7.76
N GLU A 236 -15.77 -13.60 7.94
CA GLU A 236 -16.53 -14.44 8.85
C GLU A 236 -16.47 -15.92 8.43
N GLU A 237 -16.60 -16.21 7.13
CA GLU A 237 -16.50 -17.57 6.58
C GLU A 237 -15.08 -18.14 6.75
N LEU A 238 -14.03 -17.37 6.41
CA LEU A 238 -12.64 -17.78 6.64
C LEU A 238 -12.37 -18.06 8.12
N CYS A 239 -12.87 -17.19 9.02
CA CYS A 239 -12.73 -17.37 10.45
C CYS A 239 -13.36 -18.69 10.94
N LYS A 240 -14.55 -19.01 10.43
CA LYS A 240 -15.23 -20.26 10.71
C LYS A 240 -14.39 -21.47 10.25
N GLN A 241 -13.90 -21.44 9.00
CA GLN A 241 -13.09 -22.54 8.42
C GLN A 241 -11.79 -22.76 9.20
N PHE A 242 -11.07 -21.68 9.60
CA PHE A 242 -9.89 -21.81 10.44
C PHE A 242 -10.19 -22.44 11.79
N ASN A 243 -11.25 -21.99 12.48
CA ASN A 243 -11.64 -22.54 13.78
C ASN A 243 -12.13 -24.00 13.67
N GLU A 244 -12.85 -24.38 12.63
CA GLU A 244 -13.26 -25.77 12.33
C GLU A 244 -12.05 -26.67 12.08
N ALA A 245 -10.96 -26.14 11.51
CA ALA A 245 -9.69 -26.83 11.37
C ALA A 245 -8.82 -26.85 12.65
N GLY A 246 -9.34 -26.35 13.77
CA GLY A 246 -8.62 -26.29 15.05
C GLY A 246 -7.58 -25.16 15.15
N ILE A 247 -7.61 -24.20 14.22
CA ILE A 247 -6.70 -23.05 14.19
C ILE A 247 -7.44 -21.84 14.74
N SER A 248 -7.01 -21.32 15.89
CA SER A 248 -7.67 -20.18 16.54
C SER A 248 -7.60 -18.92 15.66
N ALA A 249 -8.76 -18.45 15.24
CA ALA A 249 -8.94 -17.28 14.40
C ALA A 249 -10.01 -16.34 14.93
N ALA A 250 -9.87 -15.04 14.69
CA ALA A 250 -10.86 -14.02 15.03
C ALA A 250 -11.02 -12.98 13.93
N VAL A 251 -12.22 -12.40 13.82
CA VAL A 251 -12.54 -11.34 12.86
C VAL A 251 -12.35 -9.97 13.50
N PHE A 252 -11.67 -9.08 12.78
CA PHE A 252 -11.44 -7.69 13.15
C PHE A 252 -11.93 -6.76 12.03
N THR A 253 -13.18 -6.30 12.14
CA THR A 253 -13.83 -5.49 11.10
C THR A 253 -14.49 -4.24 11.69
N SER A 254 -15.18 -3.47 10.86
CA SER A 254 -15.97 -2.32 11.33
C SER A 254 -17.09 -2.72 12.28
N ASN A 255 -17.57 -3.97 12.24
CA ASN A 255 -18.65 -4.48 13.10
C ASN A 255 -18.14 -4.90 14.48
N THR A 256 -16.85 -5.12 14.67
CA THR A 256 -16.23 -5.44 15.96
C THR A 256 -16.32 -4.22 16.88
N SER A 257 -16.87 -4.37 18.08
CA SER A 257 -17.00 -3.29 19.07
C SER A 257 -15.63 -2.73 19.51
N ALA A 258 -15.60 -1.54 20.10
CA ALA A 258 -14.35 -0.92 20.55
C ALA A 258 -13.63 -1.75 21.61
N ASP A 259 -14.40 -2.25 22.60
CA ASP A 259 -13.86 -3.06 23.69
C ASP A 259 -13.33 -4.41 23.18
N GLU A 260 -14.09 -5.07 22.29
CA GLU A 260 -13.68 -6.32 21.66
C GLU A 260 -12.41 -6.14 20.81
N ARG A 261 -12.30 -5.03 20.06
CA ARG A 261 -11.08 -4.68 19.31
C ARG A 261 -9.87 -4.58 20.22
N GLU A 262 -10.02 -3.89 21.36
CA GLU A 262 -8.93 -3.74 22.33
C GLU A 262 -8.53 -5.08 22.90
N MET A 263 -9.49 -5.93 23.29
CA MET A 263 -9.24 -7.29 23.79
C MET A 263 -8.51 -8.15 22.76
N LEU A 264 -9.00 -8.18 21.52
CA LEU A 264 -8.38 -8.94 20.42
C LEU A 264 -6.94 -8.48 20.14
N LEU A 265 -6.71 -7.17 20.11
CA LEU A 265 -5.37 -6.62 19.87
C LEU A 265 -4.43 -6.89 21.04
N ARG A 266 -4.91 -6.81 22.27
CA ARG A 266 -4.12 -7.13 23.46
C ARG A 266 -3.72 -8.62 23.47
N GLU A 267 -4.66 -9.52 23.15
CA GLU A 267 -4.38 -10.94 23.06
C GLU A 267 -3.41 -11.25 21.91
N TYR A 268 -3.68 -10.71 20.72
CA TYR A 268 -2.86 -10.98 19.53
C TYR A 268 -1.42 -10.44 19.64
N ARG A 269 -1.17 -9.40 20.47
CA ARG A 269 0.18 -8.86 20.72
C ARG A 269 1.06 -9.72 21.59
N LYS A 270 0.50 -10.64 22.38
CA LYS A 270 1.29 -11.54 23.21
C LYS A 270 2.14 -12.46 22.34
N GLU A 271 3.40 -12.68 22.67
CA GLU A 271 4.28 -13.61 21.94
C GLU A 271 3.73 -15.04 21.94
N ASP A 272 3.17 -15.47 23.07
CA ASP A 272 2.55 -16.77 23.31
C ASP A 272 1.04 -16.80 22.99
N SER A 273 0.53 -15.85 22.24
CA SER A 273 -0.89 -15.76 21.89
C SER A 273 -1.43 -17.06 21.31
N HIS A 274 -2.57 -17.49 21.85
CA HIS A 274 -3.31 -18.61 21.26
C HIS A 274 -3.98 -18.23 19.94
N LEU A 275 -4.29 -16.93 19.75
CA LEU A 275 -4.90 -16.42 18.53
C LEU A 275 -3.85 -16.40 17.41
N ARG A 276 -4.00 -17.32 16.45
CA ARG A 276 -3.04 -17.48 15.34
C ARG A 276 -3.36 -16.64 14.12
N VAL A 277 -4.65 -16.49 13.80
CA VAL A 277 -5.07 -15.79 12.58
C VAL A 277 -6.01 -14.65 12.94
N LEU A 278 -5.64 -13.43 12.59
CA LEU A 278 -6.50 -12.25 12.72
C LEU A 278 -6.98 -11.84 11.33
N ILE A 279 -8.30 -11.81 11.11
CA ILE A 279 -8.91 -11.68 9.79
C ILE A 279 -9.61 -10.33 9.66
N SER A 280 -9.35 -9.60 8.57
CA SER A 280 -9.91 -8.26 8.36
C SER A 280 -10.10 -7.97 6.87
N VAL A 281 -11.02 -7.08 6.55
CA VAL A 281 -11.11 -6.55 5.18
C VAL A 281 -10.01 -5.51 4.92
N GLU A 282 -9.90 -4.51 5.77
CA GLU A 282 -8.98 -3.36 5.58
C GLU A 282 -8.49 -2.76 6.92
N ALA A 283 -9.20 -3.04 8.02
CA ALA A 283 -8.93 -2.36 9.29
C ALA A 283 -7.50 -2.57 9.80
N LEU A 284 -6.91 -3.75 9.53
CA LEU A 284 -5.55 -4.09 9.89
C LEU A 284 -4.49 -3.57 8.91
N ALA A 285 -4.87 -3.14 7.71
CA ALA A 285 -3.94 -2.57 6.73
C ALA A 285 -3.37 -1.21 7.16
N LYS A 286 -4.05 -0.48 8.06
CA LYS A 286 -3.62 0.84 8.56
C LYS A 286 -3.63 0.87 10.08
N GLY A 287 -2.58 1.43 10.68
CA GLY A 287 -2.52 1.69 12.13
C GLY A 287 -2.38 0.48 13.04
N PHE A 288 -2.16 -0.70 12.49
CA PHE A 288 -1.93 -1.93 13.27
C PHE A 288 -0.43 -2.20 13.42
N ASP A 289 0.02 -2.41 14.66
CA ASP A 289 1.42 -2.67 14.98
C ASP A 289 1.60 -3.94 15.81
N VAL A 290 1.96 -5.03 15.13
CA VAL A 290 2.34 -6.32 15.70
C VAL A 290 3.51 -6.86 14.89
N PRO A 291 4.77 -6.61 15.32
CA PRO A 291 5.97 -6.90 14.52
C PRO A 291 6.21 -8.39 14.25
N ASP A 292 5.76 -9.27 15.14
CA ASP A 292 5.96 -10.73 15.07
C ASP A 292 5.01 -11.45 14.10
N VAL A 293 4.15 -10.74 13.39
CA VAL A 293 3.35 -11.30 12.28
C VAL A 293 4.29 -11.85 11.22
N GLY A 294 4.33 -13.17 11.06
CA GLY A 294 5.24 -13.89 10.15
C GLY A 294 4.58 -14.41 8.87
N CYS A 295 3.24 -14.28 8.76
CA CYS A 295 2.50 -14.67 7.57
C CYS A 295 1.40 -13.65 7.26
N VAL A 296 1.20 -13.33 5.97
CA VAL A 296 0.08 -12.54 5.48
C VAL A 296 -0.66 -13.35 4.42
N ILE A 297 -1.96 -13.52 4.60
CA ILE A 297 -2.85 -14.14 3.62
C ILE A 297 -3.59 -13.02 2.89
N ASP A 298 -3.44 -12.98 1.56
CA ASP A 298 -4.09 -12.00 0.70
C ASP A 298 -5.23 -12.68 -0.08
N CYS A 299 -6.45 -12.56 0.44
CA CYS A 299 -7.69 -12.99 -0.19
C CYS A 299 -8.54 -11.79 -0.65
N ARG A 300 -7.93 -10.62 -0.81
CA ARG A 300 -8.60 -9.39 -1.24
C ARG A 300 -8.14 -8.96 -2.63
N PRO A 301 -8.83 -9.30 -3.71
CA PRO A 301 -8.45 -8.89 -5.05
C PRO A 301 -8.46 -7.37 -5.18
N LEU A 302 -7.38 -6.84 -5.73
CA LEU A 302 -7.17 -5.41 -5.98
C LEU A 302 -6.89 -5.21 -7.47
N ARG A 303 -7.60 -4.27 -8.11
CA ARG A 303 -7.39 -3.99 -9.54
C ARG A 303 -6.29 -2.96 -9.78
N LYS A 304 -6.32 -1.84 -9.06
CA LYS A 304 -5.44 -0.69 -9.28
C LYS A 304 -4.75 -0.17 -8.01
N SER A 305 -5.12 -0.64 -6.84
CA SER A 305 -4.59 -0.10 -5.60
C SER A 305 -3.33 -0.83 -5.15
N LEU A 306 -2.20 -0.57 -5.81
CA LEU A 306 -0.88 -1.02 -5.35
C LEU A 306 -0.58 -0.48 -3.94
N SER A 307 -1.06 0.73 -3.62
CA SER A 307 -0.97 1.31 -2.27
C SER A 307 -1.56 0.39 -1.20
N THR A 308 -2.79 -0.09 -1.42
CA THR A 308 -3.44 -1.03 -0.49
C THR A 308 -2.66 -2.34 -0.38
N ALA A 309 -2.20 -2.91 -1.50
CA ALA A 309 -1.42 -4.14 -1.52
C ALA A 309 -0.13 -4.00 -0.68
N ILE A 310 0.66 -2.96 -0.92
CA ILE A 310 1.90 -2.69 -0.17
C ILE A 310 1.62 -2.50 1.33
N GLN A 311 0.52 -1.83 1.69
CA GLN A 311 0.14 -1.65 3.10
C GLN A 311 -0.27 -2.97 3.77
N MET A 312 -0.98 -3.85 3.06
CA MET A 312 -1.35 -5.19 3.54
C MET A 312 -0.11 -6.05 3.75
N TRP A 313 0.71 -6.22 2.72
CA TRP A 313 1.92 -7.05 2.80
C TRP A 313 2.94 -6.49 3.79
N GLY A 314 3.07 -5.17 3.85
CA GLY A 314 3.95 -4.45 4.77
C GLY A 314 3.68 -4.70 6.26
N ARG A 315 2.48 -5.23 6.61
CA ARG A 315 2.20 -5.63 8.00
C ARG A 315 3.07 -6.79 8.46
N GLY A 316 3.39 -7.71 7.56
CA GLY A 316 4.26 -8.83 7.84
C GLY A 316 5.75 -8.56 7.66
N LEU A 317 6.16 -7.44 7.05
CA LEU A 317 7.58 -7.20 6.74
C LEU A 317 8.40 -6.57 7.87
N ARG A 318 7.79 -6.20 9.00
CA ARG A 318 8.51 -5.66 10.15
C ARG A 318 9.44 -6.69 10.75
N SER A 319 10.65 -6.28 11.14
CA SER A 319 11.53 -7.14 11.91
C SER A 319 11.02 -7.31 13.35
N SER A 320 11.21 -8.49 13.90
CA SER A 320 10.94 -8.83 15.31
C SER A 320 12.10 -9.67 15.84
N PRO A 321 13.22 -9.03 16.22
CA PRO A 321 14.42 -9.76 16.66
C PRO A 321 14.16 -10.67 17.86
N ASN A 322 13.32 -10.25 18.80
CA ASN A 322 13.00 -10.99 20.02
C ASN A 322 12.32 -12.34 19.73
N THR A 323 11.56 -12.44 18.65
CA THR A 323 10.85 -13.66 18.27
C THR A 323 11.63 -14.52 17.26
N GLY A 324 12.82 -14.12 16.88
CA GLY A 324 13.64 -14.83 15.90
C GLY A 324 13.09 -14.81 14.47
N LYS A 325 12.16 -13.89 14.16
CA LYS A 325 11.56 -13.75 12.82
C LYS A 325 12.61 -13.39 11.78
N ARG A 326 12.75 -14.24 10.74
CA ARG A 326 13.75 -14.09 9.67
C ARG A 326 13.19 -13.63 8.34
N ASP A 327 11.92 -13.93 8.07
CA ASP A 327 11.20 -13.61 6.84
C ASP A 327 9.70 -13.48 7.10
N CYS A 328 8.94 -13.09 6.06
CA CYS A 328 7.49 -13.10 6.07
C CYS A 328 6.95 -13.87 4.87
N ILE A 329 6.06 -14.82 5.14
CA ILE A 329 5.34 -15.58 4.13
C ILE A 329 4.16 -14.74 3.66
N ILE A 330 3.99 -14.62 2.33
CA ILE A 330 2.80 -14.02 1.72
C ILE A 330 2.09 -15.10 0.91
N LEU A 331 0.87 -15.46 1.34
CA LEU A 331 0.00 -16.38 0.60
C LEU A 331 -0.99 -15.56 -0.22
N ASP A 332 -0.70 -15.40 -1.51
CA ASP A 332 -1.53 -14.59 -2.42
C ASP A 332 -2.55 -15.46 -3.16
N HIS A 333 -3.73 -15.55 -2.59
CA HIS A 333 -4.90 -16.20 -3.20
C HIS A 333 -5.66 -15.31 -4.19
N ALA A 334 -5.38 -13.98 -4.15
CA ALA A 334 -6.07 -12.98 -4.96
C ALA A 334 -5.35 -12.62 -6.26
N GLY A 335 -4.14 -13.14 -6.48
CA GLY A 335 -3.31 -12.85 -7.65
C GLY A 335 -2.80 -11.40 -7.70
N ASN A 336 -2.72 -10.73 -6.55
CA ASN A 336 -2.26 -9.34 -6.48
C ASN A 336 -0.76 -9.21 -6.74
N LEU A 337 0.06 -10.14 -6.23
CA LEU A 337 1.51 -10.14 -6.45
C LEU A 337 1.87 -10.29 -7.92
N GLU A 338 1.15 -11.14 -8.67
CA GLU A 338 1.36 -11.27 -10.11
C GLU A 338 0.88 -10.02 -10.84
N ARG A 339 -0.28 -9.49 -10.47
CA ARG A 339 -0.90 -8.32 -11.10
C ARG A 339 -0.05 -7.06 -10.96
N PHE A 340 0.56 -6.86 -9.80
CA PHE A 340 1.38 -5.69 -9.49
C PHE A 340 2.89 -5.97 -9.57
N SER A 341 3.32 -7.12 -10.08
CA SER A 341 4.70 -7.60 -9.98
C SER A 341 5.74 -6.59 -10.49
N GLU A 342 5.51 -5.97 -11.65
CA GLU A 342 6.44 -4.99 -12.24
C GLU A 342 6.46 -3.69 -11.43
N ASP A 343 5.30 -3.13 -11.14
CA ASP A 343 5.15 -1.88 -10.41
C ASP A 343 5.66 -2.03 -8.96
N PHE A 344 5.34 -3.15 -8.31
CA PHE A 344 5.83 -3.45 -6.96
C PHE A 344 7.35 -3.62 -6.94
N SER A 345 7.92 -4.33 -7.92
CA SER A 345 9.38 -4.50 -8.04
C SER A 345 10.08 -3.15 -8.22
N ASP A 346 9.53 -2.26 -9.06
CA ASP A 346 10.10 -0.93 -9.26
C ASP A 346 10.09 -0.12 -7.94
N ILE A 347 8.95 -0.05 -7.26
CA ILE A 347 8.83 0.63 -5.97
C ILE A 347 9.71 -0.01 -4.88
N PHE A 348 9.82 -1.34 -4.86
CA PHE A 348 10.62 -2.06 -3.87
C PHE A 348 12.11 -1.71 -3.96
N TYR A 349 12.66 -1.63 -5.18
CA TYR A 349 14.08 -1.39 -5.40
C TYR A 349 14.44 0.08 -5.59
N ASN A 350 13.59 0.87 -6.22
CA ASN A 350 13.91 2.24 -6.63
C ASN A 350 13.13 3.29 -5.83
N GLY A 351 12.04 2.90 -5.15
CA GLY A 351 11.10 3.86 -4.55
C GLY A 351 10.33 4.66 -5.61
N LEU A 352 9.81 5.81 -5.24
CA LEU A 352 9.12 6.72 -6.15
C LEU A 352 10.06 7.88 -6.52
N GLY A 353 10.27 8.13 -7.80
CA GLY A 353 11.11 9.23 -8.28
C GLY A 353 10.45 10.59 -8.12
N GLU A 354 9.17 10.69 -8.52
CA GLU A 354 8.37 11.92 -8.49
C GLU A 354 6.93 11.63 -8.09
N LEU A 355 6.24 12.57 -7.42
CA LEU A 355 4.87 12.37 -6.95
C LEU A 355 3.89 12.11 -8.09
N ASP A 356 4.01 12.83 -9.21
CA ASP A 356 3.12 12.67 -10.36
C ASP A 356 3.31 11.30 -11.05
N SER A 357 4.50 10.70 -10.96
CA SER A 357 4.74 9.35 -11.48
C SER A 357 4.02 8.26 -10.70
N GLY A 358 3.62 8.53 -9.45
CA GLY A 358 2.86 7.63 -8.60
C GLY A 358 1.38 7.49 -8.97
N GLU A 359 0.82 8.46 -9.69
CA GLU A 359 -0.62 8.50 -10.02
C GLU A 359 -1.12 7.27 -10.80
N LYS A 360 -0.24 6.60 -11.54
CA LYS A 360 -0.56 5.36 -12.27
C LYS A 360 -0.81 4.16 -11.37
N PHE A 361 -0.33 4.18 -10.12
CA PHE A 361 -0.35 3.05 -9.20
C PHE A 361 -1.57 3.00 -8.29
N ASP A 362 -2.35 4.08 -8.24
CA ASP A 362 -3.52 4.14 -7.36
C ASP A 362 -4.69 4.90 -8.02
N LYS A 363 -5.87 4.72 -7.46
CA LYS A 363 -7.05 5.50 -7.81
C LYS A 363 -7.13 6.77 -6.96
N ALA A 364 -7.79 7.81 -7.47
CA ALA A 364 -8.09 8.99 -6.68
C ALA A 364 -8.94 8.61 -5.45
N ILE A 365 -8.33 8.60 -4.26
CA ILE A 365 -9.05 8.45 -3.00
C ILE A 365 -9.33 9.86 -2.48
N ARG A 366 -10.43 10.46 -2.96
CA ARG A 366 -11.04 11.62 -2.29
C ARG A 366 -12.10 11.07 -1.36
N ARG A 367 -11.94 11.25 -0.07
CA ARG A 367 -12.98 11.01 0.92
C ARG A 367 -13.57 12.35 1.32
N ASP A 368 -14.81 12.58 0.91
CA ASP A 368 -15.60 13.66 1.51
C ASP A 368 -15.84 13.30 2.97
N ASP A 369 -15.56 14.24 3.85
CA ASP A 369 -15.65 14.06 5.31
C ASP A 369 -17.09 13.81 5.78
N GLU A 370 -18.08 14.08 4.93
CA GLU A 370 -19.50 13.79 5.17
C GLU A 370 -20.20 13.33 3.88
N LYS A 371 -20.42 12.01 3.76
CA LYS A 371 -21.47 11.55 2.85
C LYS A 371 -22.83 11.79 3.52
N PRO A 372 -23.78 12.45 2.85
CA PRO A 372 -25.11 12.55 3.39
C PRO A 372 -25.65 11.13 3.66
N PRO A 373 -26.42 10.92 4.75
CA PRO A 373 -26.95 9.62 5.09
C PRO A 373 -27.79 9.07 3.94
N LYS A 374 -27.45 7.83 3.51
CA LYS A 374 -28.19 7.16 2.45
C LYS A 374 -29.64 6.96 2.86
N GLY A 375 -30.55 7.16 1.91
CA GLY A 375 -31.98 6.85 2.09
C GLY A 375 -32.28 5.40 1.77
N CYS A 376 -33.33 4.85 2.37
CA CYS A 376 -33.84 3.52 2.06
C CYS A 376 -34.22 3.43 0.58
N PRO A 377 -33.76 2.41 -0.18
CA PRO A 377 -34.10 2.24 -1.61
C PRO A 377 -35.60 2.07 -1.85
N GLN A 378 -36.35 1.56 -0.86
CA GLN A 378 -37.79 1.30 -1.00
C GLN A 378 -38.66 2.48 -0.57
N CYS A 379 -38.34 3.17 0.52
CA CYS A 379 -39.22 4.23 1.07
C CYS A 379 -38.53 5.59 1.27
N GLY A 380 -37.25 5.74 0.96
CA GLY A 380 -36.49 6.98 1.09
C GLY A 380 -36.11 7.39 2.53
N ALA A 381 -36.56 6.67 3.57
CA ALA A 381 -36.27 7.01 4.96
C ALA A 381 -34.78 7.03 5.26
N LYS A 382 -34.31 8.03 6.02
CA LYS A 382 -32.91 8.22 6.42
C LYS A 382 -32.80 8.24 7.95
N PRO A 383 -31.67 7.73 8.53
CA PRO A 383 -30.58 7.04 7.86
C PRO A 383 -30.95 5.60 7.51
N PHE A 384 -30.37 5.07 6.43
CA PHE A 384 -30.52 3.70 6.02
C PHE A 384 -29.14 2.98 6.04
N ALA A 385 -29.08 1.81 6.70
CA ALA A 385 -27.92 0.95 6.70
C ALA A 385 -28.23 -0.41 6.02
N LYS A 386 -28.46 -1.47 6.78
CA LYS A 386 -28.82 -2.80 6.26
C LYS A 386 -30.34 -3.05 6.27
N ARG A 387 -31.01 -2.56 7.32
CA ARG A 387 -32.47 -2.71 7.49
C ARG A 387 -33.11 -1.35 7.72
N CYS A 388 -34.21 -1.11 7.04
CA CYS A 388 -34.97 0.12 7.18
C CYS A 388 -35.88 0.06 8.42
N VAL A 389 -35.70 1.01 9.33
CA VAL A 389 -36.54 1.11 10.54
C VAL A 389 -37.98 1.54 10.25
N SER A 390 -38.24 2.16 9.08
CA SER A 390 -39.58 2.64 8.70
C SER A 390 -40.41 1.62 7.91
N CYS A 391 -39.81 0.91 6.95
CA CYS A 391 -40.55 -0.03 6.09
C CYS A 391 -40.09 -1.48 6.20
N GLY A 392 -39.10 -1.77 7.04
CA GLY A 392 -38.58 -3.14 7.21
C GLY A 392 -37.71 -3.66 6.06
N PHE A 393 -37.51 -2.89 4.98
CA PHE A 393 -36.68 -3.31 3.85
C PHE A 393 -35.28 -3.69 4.31
N GLU A 394 -34.83 -4.87 3.92
CA GLU A 394 -33.51 -5.40 4.23
C GLU A 394 -32.78 -5.73 2.93
N VAL A 395 -31.51 -5.29 2.85
CA VAL A 395 -30.64 -5.63 1.71
C VAL A 395 -30.28 -7.10 1.80
N GLN A 396 -30.75 -7.89 0.85
CA GLN A 396 -30.30 -9.27 0.70
C GLN A 396 -28.90 -9.28 0.10
N THR A 397 -27.94 -9.76 0.88
CA THR A 397 -26.54 -9.95 0.41
C THR A 397 -26.34 -11.42 0.05
N THR A 398 -26.10 -11.69 -1.21
CA THR A 398 -25.68 -13.00 -1.72
C THR A 398 -24.20 -13.27 -1.39
N PRO A 399 -23.76 -14.54 -1.28
CA PRO A 399 -22.33 -14.85 -1.10
C PRO A 399 -21.52 -14.42 -2.32
N LEU A 400 -20.40 -13.74 -2.06
CA LEU A 400 -19.66 -12.92 -3.01
C LEU A 400 -18.35 -13.54 -3.50
N VAL A 401 -17.94 -14.68 -2.94
CA VAL A 401 -16.62 -15.26 -3.21
C VAL A 401 -16.79 -16.76 -3.49
N GLU A 402 -16.38 -17.16 -4.68
CA GLU A 402 -16.28 -18.56 -5.05
C GLU A 402 -14.83 -19.04 -4.85
N HIS A 403 -14.66 -20.27 -4.34
CA HIS A 403 -13.39 -20.91 -4.15
C HIS A 403 -13.15 -21.92 -5.27
N PHE A 404 -12.01 -21.78 -5.96
CA PHE A 404 -11.62 -22.70 -7.01
C PHE A 404 -10.48 -23.61 -6.56
N PRO A 405 -10.46 -24.89 -6.96
CA PRO A 405 -9.38 -25.80 -6.64
C PRO A 405 -8.08 -25.32 -7.32
N GLY A 406 -7.00 -25.26 -6.56
CA GLY A 406 -5.69 -24.87 -7.05
C GLY A 406 -4.65 -24.93 -5.93
N GLU A 407 -3.38 -24.89 -6.29
CA GLU A 407 -2.26 -24.91 -5.36
C GLU A 407 -1.45 -23.62 -5.47
N LEU A 408 -0.92 -23.13 -4.33
CA LEU A 408 0.02 -22.03 -4.30
C LEU A 408 1.45 -22.57 -4.55
N THR A 409 2.25 -21.80 -5.29
CA THR A 409 3.66 -22.11 -5.52
C THR A 409 4.54 -20.95 -5.05
N GLU A 410 5.68 -21.27 -4.40
CA GLU A 410 6.65 -20.25 -3.98
C GLU A 410 7.30 -19.61 -5.21
N VAL A 411 7.35 -18.28 -5.24
CA VAL A 411 8.05 -17.51 -6.26
C VAL A 411 9.09 -16.59 -5.63
N ARG A 412 10.16 -16.29 -6.36
CA ARG A 412 11.19 -15.35 -5.91
C ARG A 412 10.98 -14.00 -6.59
N ILE A 413 10.80 -12.96 -5.79
CA ILE A 413 10.80 -11.58 -6.26
C ILE A 413 12.26 -11.11 -6.27
N GLY A 414 12.85 -10.83 -7.43
CA GLY A 414 14.21 -10.31 -7.52
C GLY A 414 14.86 -10.40 -8.90
N LYS A 415 16.07 -9.87 -9.02
CA LYS A 415 16.86 -9.73 -10.26
C LYS A 415 17.05 -11.02 -11.11
N LYS A 416 16.85 -12.21 -10.55
CA LYS A 416 16.99 -13.47 -11.27
C LYS A 416 15.80 -13.74 -12.21
N LYS A 417 14.60 -13.26 -11.87
CA LYS A 417 13.44 -13.28 -12.77
C LYS A 417 13.67 -12.36 -13.99
N LEU A 418 14.37 -11.24 -13.79
CA LEU A 418 14.78 -10.34 -14.88
C LEU A 418 15.65 -11.01 -15.96
N ALA A 419 16.44 -12.04 -15.63
CA ALA A 419 17.27 -12.72 -16.64
C ALA A 419 16.45 -13.67 -17.50
N ASP A 420 15.49 -14.40 -16.91
CA ASP A 420 14.57 -15.27 -17.65
C ASP A 420 13.53 -14.44 -18.42
N ASP A 421 13.04 -13.36 -17.81
CA ASP A 421 12.17 -12.36 -18.45
C ASP A 421 12.90 -11.62 -19.58
N ALA A 422 14.19 -11.31 -19.41
CA ALA A 422 15.02 -10.68 -20.43
C ALA A 422 15.19 -11.58 -21.67
N ARG A 423 15.37 -12.89 -21.47
CA ARG A 423 15.43 -13.85 -22.57
C ARG A 423 14.10 -13.98 -23.27
N HIS A 424 13.02 -14.13 -22.52
CA HIS A 424 11.66 -14.21 -23.07
C HIS A 424 11.24 -12.92 -23.77
N LEU A 425 11.66 -11.76 -23.26
CA LEU A 425 11.48 -10.47 -23.96
C LEU A 425 12.24 -10.45 -25.29
N TYR A 426 13.49 -10.93 -25.31
CA TYR A 426 14.26 -11.00 -26.54
C TYR A 426 13.61 -11.92 -27.59
N GLU A 427 13.08 -13.08 -27.16
CA GLU A 427 12.31 -13.98 -28.02
C GLU A 427 11.10 -13.28 -28.67
N GLN A 428 10.36 -12.48 -27.90
CA GLN A 428 9.26 -11.68 -28.44
C GLN A 428 9.75 -10.57 -29.42
N CYS A 429 10.89 -9.95 -29.14
CA CYS A 429 11.52 -8.98 -30.05
C CYS A 429 11.95 -9.63 -31.36
N VAL A 430 12.50 -10.86 -31.30
CA VAL A 430 12.88 -11.66 -32.47
C VAL A 430 11.64 -12.01 -33.31
N THR A 431 10.58 -12.51 -32.66
CA THR A 431 9.31 -12.82 -33.34
C THR A 431 8.75 -11.60 -34.07
N TYR A 432 8.73 -10.44 -33.38
CA TYR A 432 8.26 -9.20 -34.00
C TYR A 432 9.13 -8.78 -35.19
N ALA A 433 10.44 -8.86 -35.05
CA ALA A 433 11.37 -8.47 -36.11
C ALA A 433 11.28 -9.38 -37.33
N ARG A 434 11.09 -10.69 -37.15
CA ARG A 434 10.88 -11.66 -38.23
C ARG A 434 9.61 -11.36 -39.00
N ALA A 435 8.52 -11.03 -38.29
CA ALA A 435 7.23 -10.74 -38.91
C ALA A 435 7.15 -9.36 -39.61
N ASN A 436 7.97 -8.37 -39.18
CA ASN A 436 7.80 -6.98 -39.59
C ASN A 436 9.04 -6.33 -40.23
N SER A 437 10.08 -7.12 -40.60
CA SER A 437 11.31 -6.59 -41.18
C SER A 437 11.84 -7.52 -42.30
N ARG A 438 12.58 -6.92 -43.24
CA ARG A 438 13.27 -7.69 -44.30
C ARG A 438 14.34 -8.61 -43.66
N PRO A 439 14.61 -9.78 -44.21
CA PRO A 439 15.52 -10.78 -43.63
C PRO A 439 16.86 -10.23 -43.17
N GLU A 440 17.50 -9.43 -44.00
CA GLU A 440 18.82 -8.83 -43.74
C GLU A 440 18.82 -7.81 -42.58
N LYS A 441 17.65 -7.32 -42.14
CA LYS A 441 17.49 -6.33 -41.08
C LYS A 441 16.89 -6.88 -39.80
N GLN A 442 16.40 -8.13 -39.79
CA GLN A 442 15.66 -8.71 -38.67
C GLN A 442 16.49 -8.78 -37.38
N LYS A 443 17.72 -9.26 -37.48
CA LYS A 443 18.62 -9.40 -36.32
C LYS A 443 18.90 -8.05 -35.66
N MET A 444 19.23 -7.07 -36.47
CA MET A 444 19.48 -5.70 -35.99
C MET A 444 18.22 -5.08 -35.40
N ARG A 445 17.07 -5.28 -36.03
CA ARG A 445 15.79 -4.76 -35.57
C ARG A 445 15.40 -5.35 -34.22
N ALA A 446 15.55 -6.65 -34.02
CA ALA A 446 15.31 -7.33 -32.73
C ALA A 446 16.19 -6.75 -31.62
N ALA A 447 17.48 -6.55 -31.90
CA ALA A 447 18.43 -6.02 -30.93
C ALA A 447 18.11 -4.55 -30.53
N PHE A 448 17.67 -3.71 -31.49
CA PHE A 448 17.28 -2.33 -31.21
C PHE A 448 15.96 -2.26 -30.43
N ILE A 449 14.96 -3.08 -30.75
CA ILE A 449 13.72 -3.15 -29.99
C ILE A 449 14.01 -3.55 -28.54
N TYR A 450 14.83 -4.59 -28.35
CA TYR A 450 15.25 -5.01 -27.00
C TYR A 450 15.96 -3.87 -26.25
N LYS A 451 16.93 -3.19 -26.92
CA LYS A 451 17.61 -2.04 -26.31
C LYS A 451 16.64 -0.90 -25.95
N ASP A 452 15.67 -0.62 -26.79
CA ASP A 452 14.68 0.44 -26.55
C ASP A 452 13.79 0.15 -25.33
N ILE A 453 13.56 -1.12 -25.02
CA ILE A 453 12.77 -1.58 -23.89
C ILE A 453 13.64 -1.70 -22.63
N MET A 454 14.83 -2.31 -22.73
CA MET A 454 15.69 -2.64 -21.59
C MET A 454 16.79 -1.61 -21.31
N GLY A 455 16.95 -0.59 -22.16
CA GLY A 455 18.01 0.41 -22.05
C GLY A 455 19.40 -0.08 -22.47
N GLN A 456 19.59 -1.38 -22.73
CA GLN A 456 20.86 -2.01 -23.13
C GLN A 456 20.65 -3.06 -24.21
N PHE A 457 21.71 -3.34 -24.99
CA PHE A 457 21.65 -4.40 -26.00
C PHE A 457 21.52 -5.80 -25.37
N PRO A 458 20.89 -6.75 -26.12
CA PRO A 458 20.78 -8.12 -25.62
C PRO A 458 22.16 -8.73 -25.38
N PRO A 459 22.31 -9.59 -24.35
CA PRO A 459 23.56 -10.32 -24.09
C PRO A 459 24.01 -11.12 -25.32
N ARG A 460 25.31 -11.25 -25.50
CA ARG A 460 25.90 -12.04 -26.64
C ARG A 460 25.46 -13.50 -26.67
N SER A 461 25.02 -14.03 -25.52
CA SER A 461 24.46 -15.39 -25.39
C SER A 461 23.06 -15.54 -25.99
N PHE A 462 22.39 -14.43 -26.36
CA PHE A 462 21.07 -14.46 -27.02
C PHE A 462 21.26 -14.51 -28.53
N ALA A 463 21.37 -15.73 -29.06
CA ALA A 463 21.61 -15.95 -30.49
C ALA A 463 20.28 -15.79 -31.28
N PHE A 464 20.23 -14.86 -32.24
CA PHE A 464 19.05 -14.60 -33.06
C PHE A 464 18.59 -15.84 -33.83
N ASP A 465 19.51 -16.58 -34.43
CA ASP A 465 19.21 -17.68 -35.37
C ASP A 465 18.58 -18.89 -34.65
N THR A 466 18.92 -19.13 -33.39
CA THR A 466 18.42 -20.24 -32.56
C THR A 466 17.27 -19.86 -31.65
N THR A 467 16.88 -18.58 -31.63
CA THR A 467 15.78 -18.08 -30.80
C THR A 467 14.45 -18.52 -31.37
N PRO A 468 13.56 -19.21 -30.60
CA PRO A 468 12.26 -19.63 -31.06
C PRO A 468 11.29 -18.44 -31.24
N ASP A 469 10.30 -18.63 -32.09
CA ASP A 469 9.19 -17.70 -32.18
C ASP A 469 8.19 -17.97 -31.03
N VAL A 470 7.81 -16.89 -30.32
CA VAL A 470 6.90 -16.93 -29.18
C VAL A 470 5.76 -15.91 -29.36
N PRO A 471 4.58 -16.12 -28.77
CA PRO A 471 3.54 -15.11 -28.79
C PRO A 471 3.98 -13.78 -28.20
N ILE A 472 3.72 -12.68 -28.90
CA ILE A 472 4.07 -11.33 -28.40
C ILE A 472 2.99 -10.87 -27.46
N THR A 473 3.36 -10.55 -26.22
CA THR A 473 2.43 -10.02 -25.22
C THR A 473 1.94 -8.62 -25.60
N ARG A 474 0.73 -8.28 -25.15
CA ARG A 474 0.14 -6.95 -25.37
C ARG A 474 1.01 -5.82 -24.81
N ALA A 475 1.70 -6.06 -23.70
CA ALA A 475 2.61 -5.12 -23.05
C ALA A 475 3.81 -4.80 -23.97
N VAL A 476 4.50 -5.82 -24.47
CA VAL A 476 5.63 -5.66 -25.41
C VAL A 476 5.18 -4.99 -26.70
N MET A 477 4.03 -5.38 -27.26
CA MET A 477 3.48 -4.75 -28.46
C MET A 477 3.18 -3.26 -28.26
N ASN A 478 2.64 -2.87 -27.11
CA ASN A 478 2.37 -1.46 -26.81
C ASN A 478 3.64 -0.63 -26.68
N GLN A 479 4.70 -1.19 -26.07
CA GLN A 479 6.00 -0.51 -25.98
C GLN A 479 6.63 -0.33 -27.36
N ILE A 480 6.59 -1.35 -28.22
CA ILE A 480 7.07 -1.26 -29.60
C ILE A 480 6.30 -0.18 -30.37
N ARG A 481 4.97 -0.14 -30.25
CA ARG A 481 4.14 0.89 -30.90
C ARG A 481 4.46 2.30 -30.42
N ALA A 482 4.60 2.49 -29.11
CA ALA A 482 4.93 3.78 -28.53
C ALA A 482 6.28 4.32 -29.06
N LYS A 483 7.30 3.46 -29.12
CA LYS A 483 8.62 3.82 -29.67
C LYS A 483 8.59 4.12 -31.17
N ASN A 484 7.83 3.34 -31.95
CA ASN A 484 7.67 3.61 -33.38
C ASN A 484 6.97 4.97 -33.65
N ILE A 485 5.95 5.32 -32.83
CA ILE A 485 5.28 6.64 -32.91
C ILE A 485 6.26 7.77 -32.57
N ALA A 486 7.03 7.61 -31.48
CA ALA A 486 8.03 8.61 -31.07
C ALA A 486 9.10 8.81 -32.15
N TYR A 487 9.59 7.71 -32.74
CA TYR A 487 10.57 7.77 -33.84
C TYR A 487 10.04 8.47 -35.09
N ASN A 488 8.79 8.19 -35.50
CA ASN A 488 8.17 8.82 -36.65
C ASN A 488 7.95 10.32 -36.43
N LYS A 489 7.49 10.73 -35.22
CA LYS A 489 7.36 12.14 -34.86
C LYS A 489 8.71 12.89 -34.91
N ALA A 490 9.77 12.26 -34.36
CA ALA A 490 11.11 12.86 -34.41
C ALA A 490 11.65 13.03 -35.84
N ARG A 491 11.34 12.09 -36.75
CA ARG A 491 11.69 12.20 -38.18
C ARG A 491 10.93 13.29 -38.87
N GLU A 492 9.66 13.49 -38.61
CA GLU A 492 8.84 14.57 -39.18
C GLU A 492 9.34 15.95 -38.71
N GLN A 493 9.77 16.06 -37.43
CA GLN A 493 10.36 17.31 -36.90
C GLN A 493 11.74 17.65 -37.46
N VAL A 494 12.51 16.68 -37.94
CA VAL A 494 13.82 16.89 -38.58
C VAL A 494 13.67 17.16 -40.08
N ALA A 495 12.54 16.79 -40.68
CA ALA A 495 12.24 16.97 -42.10
C ALA A 495 11.43 18.26 -42.39
N ALA A 496 10.96 18.95 -41.35
CA ALA A 496 10.31 20.27 -41.39
C ALA A 496 11.27 21.36 -40.96
#